data_71ff325f10d8c7250e0ae2e3ea3ce9b6
#
_entry.id   71ff325f10d8c7250e0ae2e3ea3ce9b6
#
_cell.length_a   1.000
_cell.length_b   1.000
_cell.length_c   1.000
_cell.angle_alpha   90.00
_cell.angle_beta   90.00
_cell.angle_gamma   90.00
#
_symmetry.space_group_name_H-M   'P 1'
#
loop_
_entity.id
_entity.type
_entity.pdbx_description
1 polymer ?
#
loop_
_entity_poly.entity_id
_entity_poly.type
_entity_poly.pdbx_seq_one_letter_code
_entity_poly.pdbx_strand_id
1 'polypeptide(L)'
;MTNDYFVGVLSGFVGGILGAYVLVNGERATLLPQAKPTASQEVVSASRIRLLDATGRARAELAMSPDGGPGLFFFDTRGRNRLVLGLYSPAESEYPFVVLNDSRQLAAGIFRLFGAQETPVVVLKNKGADRSIFGLNPGSTEPFLVNYSVDGKKTAVFGTF
;
A
#
# COMPACT_ATOMS: atom_id res chain seq x y z
N MET A 1 56.37 -5.86 -8.41
CA MET A 1 55.05 -5.59 -9.03
C MET A 1 54.02 -6.44 -8.27
N THR A 2 53.36 -5.84 -7.32
CA THR A 2 52.35 -6.48 -6.47
C THR A 2 51.00 -6.22 -7.08
N ASN A 3 50.30 -7.27 -7.52
CA ASN A 3 48.92 -7.17 -7.98
C ASN A 3 47.97 -7.38 -6.79
N ASP A 4 47.37 -6.30 -6.34
CA ASP A 4 46.34 -6.34 -5.31
C ASP A 4 44.97 -6.58 -6.00
N TYR A 5 44.39 -7.77 -5.82
CA TYR A 5 43.04 -8.05 -6.25
C TYR A 5 42.06 -7.76 -5.09
N PHE A 6 41.22 -6.76 -5.29
CA PHE A 6 40.15 -6.42 -4.38
C PHE A 6 38.87 -7.11 -4.89
N VAL A 7 38.35 -8.08 -4.15
CA VAL A 7 37.07 -8.70 -4.45
C VAL A 7 36.10 -8.34 -3.34
N GLY A 8 35.25 -7.37 -3.61
CA GLY A 8 34.13 -7.02 -2.74
C GLY A 8 32.86 -7.70 -3.24
N VAL A 9 32.26 -8.55 -2.43
CA VAL A 9 30.90 -9.07 -2.69
C VAL A 9 29.92 -8.32 -1.82
N LEU A 10 29.11 -7.48 -2.45
CA LEU A 10 27.97 -6.82 -1.84
C LEU A 10 26.73 -7.70 -2.06
N SER A 11 26.26 -8.40 -1.03
CA SER A 11 24.94 -8.95 -1.00
C SER A 11 24.09 -8.14 -0.01
N GLY A 12 23.31 -7.22 -0.54
CA GLY A 12 22.31 -6.50 0.21
C GLY A 12 20.94 -6.99 -0.19
N PHE A 13 20.20 -7.58 0.73
CA PHE A 13 18.77 -7.29 0.89
C PHE A 13 18.28 -7.87 2.22
N VAL A 14 17.66 -7.00 2.99
CA VAL A 14 16.90 -7.26 4.21
C VAL A 14 17.65 -8.03 5.31
N GLY A 15 18.23 -7.29 6.21
CA GLY A 15 18.59 -7.82 7.52
C GLY A 15 19.98 -8.45 7.60
N GLY A 16 20.99 -7.64 7.72
CA GLY A 16 22.30 -8.08 8.13
C GLY A 16 23.38 -7.96 7.05
N ILE A 17 24.22 -6.97 7.20
CA ILE A 17 25.43 -6.79 6.39
C ILE A 17 26.39 -7.92 6.73
N LEU A 18 26.50 -8.90 5.85
CA LEU A 18 27.61 -9.85 5.87
C LEU A 18 28.74 -9.29 5.00
N GLY A 19 29.58 -8.48 5.59
CA GLY A 19 30.85 -8.08 4.97
C GLY A 19 31.92 -9.11 5.29
N ALA A 20 32.19 -10.05 4.40
CA ALA A 20 33.38 -10.89 4.48
C ALA A 20 34.48 -10.25 3.64
N TYR A 21 35.51 -9.66 4.26
CA TYR A 21 36.73 -9.25 3.60
C TYR A 21 37.72 -10.41 3.66
N VAL A 22 38.03 -10.99 2.52
CA VAL A 22 39.14 -11.95 2.40
C VAL A 22 40.35 -11.22 1.84
N LEU A 23 41.33 -10.93 2.68
CA LEU A 23 42.63 -10.49 2.27
C LEU A 23 43.50 -11.70 1.97
N VAL A 24 43.73 -11.99 0.71
CA VAL A 24 44.67 -13.01 0.27
C VAL A 24 46.03 -12.39 0.06
N ASN A 25 46.79 -12.17 1.13
CA ASN A 25 48.24 -12.04 1.10
C ASN A 25 48.77 -13.23 1.90
N GLY A 26 49.27 -14.15 1.21
CA GLY A 26 50.09 -15.34 1.51
C GLY A 26 50.39 -15.81 2.91
N GLU A 27 49.83 -15.31 3.98
CA GLU A 27 49.93 -15.91 5.32
C GLU A 27 48.79 -15.43 6.25
N ARG A 28 47.91 -16.37 6.61
CA ARG A 28 46.85 -16.33 7.64
C ARG A 28 45.62 -15.49 7.27
N ALA A 29 44.61 -16.21 6.80
CA ALA A 29 43.23 -15.69 6.86
C ALA A 29 42.82 -15.50 8.34
N THR A 30 42.84 -14.26 8.82
CA THR A 30 42.20 -13.90 10.09
C THR A 30 40.72 -13.76 9.83
N LEU A 31 39.92 -14.75 10.18
CA LEU A 31 38.46 -14.61 10.20
C LEU A 31 38.12 -13.51 11.20
N LEU A 32 37.68 -12.37 10.71
CA LEU A 32 37.08 -11.35 11.57
C LEU A 32 35.92 -12.01 12.34
N PRO A 33 35.78 -11.73 13.64
CA PRO A 33 34.65 -12.27 14.39
C PRO A 33 33.36 -11.87 13.72
N GLN A 34 32.61 -12.88 13.28
CA GLN A 34 31.27 -12.66 12.75
C GLN A 34 30.46 -11.91 13.81
N ALA A 35 30.03 -10.69 13.49
CA ALA A 35 29.14 -9.95 14.37
C ALA A 35 27.94 -10.87 14.64
N LYS A 36 27.73 -11.21 15.92
CA LYS A 36 26.56 -11.99 16.34
C LYS A 36 25.34 -11.27 15.76
N PRO A 37 24.43 -11.96 15.06
CA PRO A 37 23.26 -11.30 14.55
C PRO A 37 22.56 -10.65 15.75
N THR A 38 22.46 -9.33 15.73
CA THR A 38 21.66 -8.56 16.68
C THR A 38 20.27 -9.17 16.63
N ALA A 39 19.70 -9.54 17.75
CA ALA A 39 18.39 -10.16 17.82
C ALA A 39 17.45 -9.39 16.90
N SER A 40 16.89 -10.07 15.90
CA SER A 40 15.95 -9.43 14.96
C SER A 40 14.78 -8.91 15.80
N GLN A 41 14.47 -7.64 15.68
CA GLN A 41 13.29 -7.11 16.33
C GLN A 41 12.08 -7.77 15.65
N GLU A 42 11.42 -8.67 16.35
CA GLU A 42 10.28 -9.43 15.81
C GLU A 42 9.06 -8.54 15.53
N VAL A 43 8.95 -7.42 16.26
CA VAL A 43 7.82 -6.49 16.14
C VAL A 43 8.33 -5.05 16.09
N VAL A 44 7.81 -4.27 15.14
CA VAL A 44 7.98 -2.82 15.10
C VAL A 44 6.67 -2.17 15.50
N SER A 45 6.65 -1.46 16.64
CA SER A 45 5.51 -0.66 17.07
C SER A 45 5.77 0.81 16.78
N ALA A 46 4.93 1.40 15.92
CA ALA A 46 5.06 2.79 15.50
C ALA A 46 3.68 3.40 15.24
N SER A 47 3.50 4.67 15.54
CA SER A 47 2.30 5.41 15.16
C SER A 47 2.24 5.74 13.67
N ARG A 48 3.40 5.67 13.00
CA ARG A 48 3.56 5.98 11.57
C ARG A 48 4.83 5.37 11.01
N ILE A 49 4.74 4.80 9.81
CA ILE A 49 5.89 4.31 9.03
C ILE A 49 5.82 4.98 7.65
N ARG A 50 6.93 5.57 7.19
CA ARG A 50 7.02 6.24 5.88
C ARG A 50 8.09 5.63 4.99
N LEU A 51 7.75 5.46 3.72
CA LEU A 51 8.70 5.25 2.65
C LEU A 51 9.01 6.60 1.99
N LEU A 52 10.26 7.00 1.98
CA LEU A 52 10.71 8.24 1.36
C LEU A 52 11.43 7.96 0.03
N ASP A 53 11.31 8.87 -0.93
CA ASP A 53 12.14 8.86 -2.13
C ASP A 53 13.52 9.50 -1.88
N ALA A 54 14.39 9.48 -2.89
CA ALA A 54 15.74 10.04 -2.78
C ALA A 54 15.79 11.55 -2.47
N THR A 55 14.65 12.25 -2.60
CA THR A 55 14.52 13.68 -2.27
C THR A 55 13.93 13.91 -0.88
N GLY A 56 13.68 12.85 -0.10
CA GLY A 56 13.08 12.91 1.23
C GLY A 56 11.55 13.08 1.23
N ARG A 57 10.88 12.93 0.08
CA ARG A 57 9.43 13.04 0.01
C ARG A 57 8.77 11.71 0.34
N ALA A 58 7.69 11.74 1.13
CA ALA A 58 6.90 10.55 1.39
C ALA A 58 6.25 10.03 0.11
N ARG A 59 6.45 8.73 -0.18
CA ARG A 59 5.86 8.01 -1.32
C ARG A 59 4.86 6.96 -0.87
N ALA A 60 5.01 6.44 0.35
CA ALA A 60 4.00 5.65 1.03
C ALA A 60 4.01 5.94 2.52
N GLU A 61 2.89 5.72 3.17
CA GLU A 61 2.72 5.90 4.61
C GLU A 61 1.73 4.87 5.16
N LEU A 62 2.14 4.14 6.19
CA LEU A 62 1.25 3.34 7.03
C LEU A 62 0.98 4.17 8.30
N ALA A 63 -0.27 4.55 8.54
CA ALA A 63 -0.65 5.41 9.66
C ALA A 63 -2.14 5.30 9.97
N MET A 64 -2.55 5.87 11.11
CA MET A 64 -3.95 6.17 11.35
C MET A 64 -4.38 7.40 10.53
N SER A 65 -5.56 7.35 9.91
CA SER A 65 -6.17 8.51 9.27
C SER A 65 -6.62 9.52 10.33
N PRO A 66 -6.90 10.79 9.97
CA PRO A 66 -7.48 11.76 10.91
C PRO A 66 -8.78 11.30 11.55
N ASP A 67 -9.56 10.47 10.84
CA ASP A 67 -10.85 9.95 11.32
C ASP A 67 -10.70 8.66 12.15
N GLY A 68 -9.46 8.20 12.42
CA GLY A 68 -9.13 7.09 13.29
C GLY A 68 -9.06 5.72 12.63
N GLY A 69 -9.27 5.61 11.32
CA GLY A 69 -9.09 4.35 10.59
C GLY A 69 -7.62 4.09 10.24
N PRO A 70 -7.10 2.86 10.37
CA PRO A 70 -5.76 2.52 9.90
C PRO A 70 -5.71 2.47 8.38
N GLY A 71 -4.60 2.92 7.77
CA GLY A 71 -4.48 2.93 6.33
C GLY A 71 -3.05 2.91 5.81
N LEU A 72 -2.90 2.36 4.60
CA LEU A 72 -1.70 2.46 3.79
C LEU A 72 -1.99 3.44 2.63
N PHE A 73 -1.25 4.52 2.61
CA PHE A 73 -1.42 5.65 1.69
C PHE A 73 -0.26 5.69 0.70
N PHE A 74 -0.54 5.90 -0.59
CA PHE A 74 0.48 6.08 -1.63
C PHE A 74 0.36 7.46 -2.26
N PHE A 75 1.50 8.13 -2.40
CA PHE A 75 1.58 9.50 -2.89
C PHE A 75 2.33 9.58 -4.21
N ASP A 76 1.88 10.44 -5.11
CA ASP A 76 2.65 10.78 -6.30
C ASP A 76 3.81 11.75 -5.96
N THR A 77 4.61 12.09 -6.96
CA THR A 77 5.75 13.01 -6.81
C THR A 77 5.37 14.42 -6.38
N ARG A 78 4.08 14.78 -6.46
CA ARG A 78 3.54 16.06 -5.99
C ARG A 78 2.92 15.98 -4.59
N GLY A 79 3.05 14.82 -3.91
CA GLY A 79 2.49 14.59 -2.58
C GLY A 79 0.98 14.36 -2.57
N ARG A 80 0.34 14.12 -3.74
CA ARG A 80 -1.10 13.85 -3.81
C ARG A 80 -1.35 12.38 -3.52
N ASN A 81 -2.34 12.10 -2.68
CA ASN A 81 -2.76 10.74 -2.37
C ASN A 81 -3.41 10.10 -3.62
N ARG A 82 -2.84 8.96 -4.08
CA ARG A 82 -3.25 8.29 -5.32
C ARG A 82 -3.91 6.93 -5.07
N LEU A 83 -3.58 6.30 -3.96
CA LEU A 83 -4.14 5.02 -3.57
C LEU A 83 -4.22 4.96 -2.04
N VAL A 84 -5.33 4.48 -1.54
CA VAL A 84 -5.54 4.15 -0.13
C VAL A 84 -6.04 2.73 -0.01
N LEU A 85 -5.42 1.96 0.88
CA LEU A 85 -5.96 0.71 1.41
C LEU A 85 -6.16 0.90 2.91
N GLY A 86 -7.33 0.60 3.44
CA GLY A 86 -7.55 0.85 4.86
C GLY A 86 -8.89 0.36 5.37
N LEU A 87 -9.16 0.74 6.60
CA LEU A 87 -10.47 0.65 7.20
C LEU A 87 -11.08 2.04 7.32
N TYR A 88 -12.39 2.14 7.17
CA TYR A 88 -13.11 3.35 7.54
C TYR A 88 -12.95 3.63 9.04
N SER A 89 -13.40 4.78 9.48
CA SER A 89 -13.40 5.12 10.90
C SER A 89 -14.30 4.19 11.72
N PRO A 90 -14.09 4.07 13.04
CA PRO A 90 -15.00 3.33 13.91
C PRO A 90 -16.46 3.80 13.81
N ALA A 91 -16.68 5.09 13.52
CA ALA A 91 -18.02 5.64 13.30
C ALA A 91 -18.70 5.11 12.02
N GLU A 92 -17.90 4.58 11.07
CA GLU A 92 -18.35 4.00 9.80
C GLU A 92 -18.19 2.47 9.77
N SER A 93 -18.18 1.83 10.95
CA SER A 93 -18.14 0.38 11.13
C SER A 93 -16.85 -0.30 10.64
N GLU A 94 -15.76 0.45 10.47
CA GLU A 94 -14.42 -0.06 10.10
C GLU A 94 -14.41 -0.96 8.84
N TYR A 95 -15.33 -0.75 7.90
CA TYR A 95 -15.35 -1.52 6.66
C TYR A 95 -14.04 -1.37 5.89
N PRO A 96 -13.46 -2.48 5.38
CA PRO A 96 -12.27 -2.42 4.55
C PRO A 96 -12.56 -1.77 3.19
N PHE A 97 -11.60 -1.00 2.69
CA PHE A 97 -11.71 -0.36 1.39
C PHE A 97 -10.37 -0.23 0.66
N VAL A 98 -10.49 -0.10 -0.66
CA VAL A 98 -9.43 0.36 -1.57
C VAL A 98 -9.97 1.53 -2.37
N VAL A 99 -9.25 2.67 -2.37
CA VAL A 99 -9.63 3.86 -3.14
C VAL A 99 -8.49 4.26 -4.08
N LEU A 100 -8.82 4.43 -5.36
CA LEU A 100 -7.96 5.03 -6.36
C LEU A 100 -8.38 6.48 -6.58
N ASN A 101 -7.46 7.43 -6.42
CA ASN A 101 -7.70 8.84 -6.63
C ASN A 101 -7.13 9.31 -7.97
N ASP A 102 -7.87 10.16 -8.66
CA ASP A 102 -7.38 10.85 -9.86
C ASP A 102 -6.36 11.96 -9.50
N SER A 103 -5.83 12.63 -10.52
CA SER A 103 -4.85 13.70 -10.32
C SER A 103 -5.40 14.95 -9.61
N ARG A 104 -6.70 15.06 -9.42
CA ARG A 104 -7.39 16.12 -8.67
C ARG A 104 -7.73 15.72 -7.23
N GLN A 105 -7.30 14.51 -6.81
CA GLN A 105 -7.60 13.90 -5.52
C GLN A 105 -9.10 13.57 -5.33
N LEU A 106 -9.82 13.35 -6.43
CA LEU A 106 -11.17 12.82 -6.41
C LEU A 106 -11.12 11.30 -6.59
N ALA A 107 -11.93 10.58 -5.84
CA ALA A 107 -12.05 9.13 -6.01
C ALA A 107 -12.49 8.80 -7.45
N ALA A 108 -11.72 7.95 -8.12
CA ALA A 108 -11.99 7.45 -9.47
C ALA A 108 -12.43 5.98 -9.45
N GLY A 109 -11.96 5.20 -8.49
CA GLY A 109 -12.36 3.82 -8.26
C GLY A 109 -12.39 3.52 -6.77
N ILE A 110 -13.40 2.79 -6.34
CA ILE A 110 -13.54 2.33 -4.96
C ILE A 110 -13.92 0.85 -4.99
N PHE A 111 -13.24 0.05 -4.19
CA PHE A 111 -13.67 -1.28 -3.81
C PHE A 111 -13.82 -1.32 -2.30
N ARG A 112 -14.99 -1.71 -1.81
CA ARG A 112 -15.29 -1.73 -0.37
C ARG A 112 -16.35 -2.76 -0.02
N LEU A 113 -16.43 -3.10 1.26
CA LEU A 113 -17.63 -3.70 1.82
C LEU A 113 -18.66 -2.62 2.14
N PHE A 114 -19.93 -2.97 2.09
CA PHE A 114 -21.03 -2.02 2.28
C PHE A 114 -22.22 -2.66 2.99
N GLY A 115 -22.84 -1.88 3.88
CA GLY A 115 -24.05 -2.27 4.62
C GLY A 115 -23.79 -3.30 5.73
N ALA A 116 -24.80 -3.59 6.52
CA ALA A 116 -24.70 -4.49 7.67
C ALA A 116 -24.33 -5.94 7.31
N GLN A 117 -24.51 -6.34 6.06
CA GLN A 117 -24.11 -7.65 5.53
C GLN A 117 -22.71 -7.67 4.95
N GLU A 118 -21.96 -6.56 5.01
CA GLU A 118 -20.60 -6.41 4.50
C GLU A 118 -20.48 -6.88 3.04
N THR A 119 -21.42 -6.52 2.20
CA THR A 119 -21.44 -6.95 0.80
C THR A 119 -20.40 -6.22 -0.04
N PRO A 120 -19.66 -6.93 -0.91
CA PRO A 120 -18.62 -6.30 -1.74
C PRO A 120 -19.25 -5.46 -2.86
N VAL A 121 -18.75 -4.22 -2.99
CA VAL A 121 -19.18 -3.26 -4.01
C VAL A 121 -17.98 -2.59 -4.64
N VAL A 122 -17.98 -2.48 -5.97
CA VAL A 122 -17.04 -1.68 -6.75
C VAL A 122 -17.77 -0.48 -7.35
N VAL A 123 -17.20 0.71 -7.17
CA VAL A 123 -17.73 1.96 -7.70
C VAL A 123 -16.70 2.60 -8.63
N LEU A 124 -17.06 2.82 -9.87
CA LEU A 124 -16.29 3.63 -10.81
C LEU A 124 -16.86 5.04 -10.85
N LYS A 125 -15.98 6.04 -10.72
CA LYS A 125 -16.37 7.44 -10.63
C LYS A 125 -15.64 8.28 -11.69
N ASN A 126 -16.26 9.38 -12.08
CA ASN A 126 -15.62 10.41 -12.88
C ASN A 126 -15.98 11.78 -12.32
N LYS A 127 -14.96 12.58 -11.99
CA LYS A 127 -15.12 13.90 -11.37
C LYS A 127 -15.98 13.87 -10.09
N GLY A 128 -15.81 12.80 -9.28
CA GLY A 128 -16.55 12.61 -8.03
C GLY A 128 -17.95 12.01 -8.19
N ALA A 129 -18.53 11.96 -9.40
CA ALA A 129 -19.83 11.34 -9.65
C ALA A 129 -19.72 9.86 -10.02
N ASP A 130 -20.64 9.04 -9.52
CA ASP A 130 -20.72 7.63 -9.85
C ASP A 130 -21.05 7.44 -11.34
N ARG A 131 -20.39 6.46 -11.97
CA ARG A 131 -20.58 6.10 -13.38
C ARG A 131 -20.97 4.66 -13.56
N SER A 132 -20.42 3.78 -12.73
CA SER A 132 -20.78 2.39 -12.70
C SER A 132 -20.65 1.86 -11.29
N ILE A 133 -21.61 1.08 -10.84
CA ILE A 133 -21.57 0.39 -9.56
C ILE A 133 -21.88 -1.07 -9.85
N PHE A 134 -21.03 -1.98 -9.37
CA PHE A 134 -21.32 -3.41 -9.43
C PHE A 134 -20.89 -4.09 -8.13
N GLY A 135 -21.60 -5.15 -7.78
CA GLY A 135 -21.35 -5.86 -6.53
C GLY A 135 -22.47 -6.83 -6.20
N LEU A 136 -22.61 -7.11 -4.92
CA LEU A 136 -23.73 -7.89 -4.40
C LEU A 136 -24.73 -6.96 -3.73
N ASN A 137 -26.02 -7.23 -3.94
CA ASN A 137 -27.10 -6.50 -3.29
C ASN A 137 -27.13 -6.85 -1.79
N PRO A 138 -27.08 -5.87 -0.89
CA PRO A 138 -27.11 -6.12 0.56
C PRO A 138 -28.34 -6.89 1.06
N GLY A 139 -29.45 -6.78 0.35
CA GLY A 139 -30.71 -7.44 0.76
C GLY A 139 -30.87 -8.87 0.28
N SER A 140 -30.26 -9.24 -0.85
CA SER A 140 -30.48 -10.54 -1.51
C SER A 140 -29.19 -11.32 -1.80
N THR A 141 -28.01 -10.67 -1.70
CA THR A 141 -26.72 -11.20 -2.16
C THR A 141 -26.64 -11.49 -3.66
N GLU A 142 -27.65 -11.10 -4.43
CA GLU A 142 -27.66 -11.23 -5.88
C GLU A 142 -26.71 -10.22 -6.52
N PRO A 143 -25.98 -10.59 -7.58
CA PRO A 143 -25.10 -9.66 -8.28
C PRO A 143 -25.90 -8.59 -9.03
N PHE A 144 -25.37 -7.37 -9.02
CA PHE A 144 -25.95 -6.27 -9.76
C PHE A 144 -24.89 -5.44 -10.47
N LEU A 145 -25.31 -4.75 -11.54
CA LEU A 145 -24.57 -3.70 -12.22
C LEU A 145 -25.50 -2.53 -12.52
N VAL A 146 -25.13 -1.33 -12.12
CA VAL A 146 -25.85 -0.09 -12.45
C VAL A 146 -24.90 0.89 -13.12
N ASN A 147 -25.30 1.42 -14.27
CA ASN A 147 -24.57 2.47 -14.98
C ASN A 147 -25.33 3.80 -14.92
N TYR A 148 -24.58 4.91 -14.90
CA TYR A 148 -25.10 6.26 -14.86
C TYR A 148 -24.54 7.11 -16.01
N SER A 149 -25.40 7.89 -16.63
CA SER A 149 -25.02 8.92 -17.60
C SER A 149 -24.28 10.09 -16.92
N VAL A 150 -23.81 11.02 -17.73
CA VAL A 150 -23.08 12.21 -17.26
C VAL A 150 -23.96 13.10 -16.37
N ASP A 151 -25.25 13.16 -16.65
CA ASP A 151 -26.27 13.89 -15.87
C ASP A 151 -26.82 13.11 -14.66
N GLY A 152 -26.22 11.93 -14.32
CA GLY A 152 -26.56 11.15 -13.15
C GLY A 152 -27.80 10.25 -13.27
N LYS A 153 -28.40 10.15 -14.46
CA LYS A 153 -29.53 9.24 -14.69
C LYS A 153 -29.05 7.80 -14.86
N LYS A 154 -29.79 6.85 -14.34
CA LYS A 154 -29.54 5.43 -14.60
C LYS A 154 -29.74 5.13 -16.09
N THR A 155 -28.74 4.51 -16.71
CA THR A 155 -28.76 4.16 -18.15
C THR A 155 -28.87 2.66 -18.40
N ALA A 156 -28.39 1.85 -17.45
CA ALA A 156 -28.52 0.41 -17.48
C ALA A 156 -28.55 -0.14 -16.07
N VAL A 157 -29.38 -1.18 -15.86
CA VAL A 157 -29.47 -1.95 -14.62
C VAL A 157 -29.51 -3.42 -14.99
N PHE A 158 -28.61 -4.22 -14.43
CA PHE A 158 -28.57 -5.67 -14.55
C PHE A 158 -28.61 -6.26 -13.15
N GLY A 159 -29.45 -7.27 -12.96
CA GLY A 159 -29.70 -7.86 -11.65
C GLY A 159 -30.66 -7.01 -10.79
N THR A 160 -30.74 -7.35 -9.51
CA THR A 160 -31.62 -6.69 -8.54
C THR A 160 -30.81 -5.62 -7.78
N PHE A 161 -31.22 -4.37 -7.94
CA PHE A 161 -30.60 -3.21 -7.29
C PHE A 161 -31.63 -2.39 -6.50
#